data_28fc8bfa4f64a0f2c0890ecdedd89f56
#
_entry.id   28fc8bfa4f64a0f2c0890ecdedd89f56
#
_cell.length_a   1.000
_cell.length_b   1.000
_cell.length_c   1.000
_cell.angle_alpha   90.00
_cell.angle_beta   90.00
_cell.angle_gamma   90.00
#
_symmetry.space_group_name_H-M   'P 1'
#
loop_
_entity.id
_entity.type
_entity.pdbx_description
1 polymer ?
#
loop_
_entity_poly.entity_id
_entity_poly.type
_entity_poly.pdbx_seq_one_letter_code
_entity_poly.pdbx_strand_id
1 'polypeptide(L)'
;MKTLILFASRYGATEEIAYMLKSAVGGDVTVCNVRERGISLAEYDTVIIGSCVYMFKLDKHIKHFLRRNEKALMGKRLGLYLCCYTTPGTEGYLEHFFSPELLADAAAKDIL
;
A
#
# COMPACT_ATOMS: atom_id res chain seq x y z
N MET A 1 10.71 1.54 -16.28
CA MET A 1 10.34 1.54 -14.85
C MET A 1 9.16 0.60 -14.63
N LYS A 2 9.27 -0.30 -13.69
CA LYS A 2 8.18 -1.21 -13.33
C LYS A 2 7.57 -0.81 -12.01
N THR A 3 6.25 -0.75 -11.98
CA THR A 3 5.49 -0.37 -10.80
C THR A 3 4.61 -1.53 -10.33
N LEU A 4 4.66 -1.81 -9.04
CA LEU A 4 3.76 -2.75 -8.40
C LEU A 4 2.77 -1.97 -7.53
N ILE A 5 1.48 -2.26 -7.71
CA ILE A 5 0.44 -1.75 -6.83
C ILE A 5 -0.10 -2.94 -6.05
N LEU A 6 0.19 -2.96 -4.77
CA LEU A 6 -0.20 -4.04 -3.87
C LEU A 6 -1.34 -3.55 -2.98
N PHE A 7 -2.42 -4.32 -2.88
CA PHE A 7 -3.58 -3.88 -2.12
C PHE A 7 -4.17 -4.99 -1.27
N ALA A 8 -4.87 -4.58 -0.22
CA ALA A 8 -5.78 -5.42 0.53
C ALA A 8 -7.12 -4.72 0.60
N SER A 9 -8.18 -5.40 0.21
CA SER A 9 -9.51 -4.80 0.14
C SER A 9 -10.52 -5.66 0.90
N ARG A 10 -11.42 -4.99 1.63
CA ARG A 10 -12.51 -5.65 2.33
C ARG A 10 -13.83 -5.56 1.56
N TYR A 11 -14.10 -4.38 0.98
CA TYR A 11 -15.36 -4.11 0.27
C TYR A 11 -15.14 -3.58 -1.14
N GLY A 12 -13.94 -3.72 -1.67
CA GLY A 12 -13.64 -3.36 -3.05
C GLY A 12 -13.11 -1.95 -3.28
N ALA A 13 -13.22 -1.04 -2.31
CA ALA A 13 -12.78 0.33 -2.50
C ALA A 13 -11.27 0.45 -2.73
N THR A 14 -10.48 -0.29 -1.95
CA THR A 14 -9.02 -0.27 -2.07
C THR A 14 -8.59 -0.82 -3.44
N GLU A 15 -9.28 -1.84 -3.90
CA GLU A 15 -9.03 -2.44 -5.20
C GLU A 15 -9.37 -1.48 -6.34
N GLU A 16 -10.51 -0.80 -6.26
CA GLU A 16 -10.91 0.19 -7.27
C GLU A 16 -9.87 1.29 -7.41
N ILE A 17 -9.36 1.79 -6.27
CA ILE A 17 -8.34 2.83 -6.27
C ILE A 17 -7.05 2.30 -6.89
N ALA A 18 -6.69 1.04 -6.62
CA ALA A 18 -5.51 0.43 -7.23
C ALA A 18 -5.58 0.46 -8.76
N TYR A 19 -6.74 0.13 -9.33
CA TYR A 19 -6.91 0.16 -10.78
C TYR A 19 -6.98 1.59 -11.33
N MET A 20 -7.53 2.52 -10.60
CA MET A 20 -7.50 3.94 -10.97
C MET A 20 -6.06 4.45 -11.01
N LEU A 21 -5.25 4.08 -10.04
CA LEU A 21 -3.84 4.45 -9.99
C LEU A 21 -3.07 3.82 -11.15
N LYS A 22 -3.39 2.58 -11.51
CA LYS A 22 -2.76 1.93 -12.66
C LYS A 22 -2.95 2.76 -13.92
N SER A 23 -4.17 3.25 -14.16
CA SER A 23 -4.47 4.08 -15.31
C SER A 23 -3.75 5.43 -15.25
N ALA A 24 -3.64 6.02 -14.06
CA ALA A 24 -3.01 7.32 -13.89
C ALA A 24 -1.50 7.27 -14.01
N VAL A 25 -0.87 6.22 -13.47
CA VAL A 25 0.59 6.05 -13.51
C VAL A 25 1.06 5.74 -14.92
N GLY A 26 0.35 4.84 -15.60
CA GLY A 26 0.74 4.41 -16.95
C GLY A 26 2.02 3.59 -16.97
N GLY A 27 2.37 3.09 -18.16
CA GLY A 27 3.56 2.28 -18.32
C GLY A 27 3.37 0.85 -17.84
N ASP A 28 4.45 0.24 -17.35
CA ASP A 28 4.46 -1.15 -16.90
C ASP A 28 4.01 -1.23 -15.43
N VAL A 29 2.72 -1.45 -15.23
CA VAL A 29 2.12 -1.50 -13.89
C VAL A 29 1.44 -2.84 -13.67
N THR A 30 1.79 -3.50 -12.57
CA THR A 30 1.16 -4.74 -12.12
C THR A 30 0.35 -4.46 -10.87
N VAL A 31 -0.91 -4.90 -10.86
CA VAL A 31 -1.78 -4.76 -9.69
C VAL A 31 -1.95 -6.15 -9.07
N CYS A 32 -1.62 -6.28 -7.79
CA CYS A 32 -1.70 -7.55 -7.07
C CYS A 32 -2.43 -7.41 -5.75
N ASN A 33 -3.27 -8.40 -5.44
CA ASN A 33 -3.82 -8.55 -4.10
C ASN A 33 -2.72 -9.10 -3.20
N VAL A 34 -2.58 -8.54 -2.00
CA VAL A 34 -1.53 -8.96 -1.05
C VAL A 34 -1.62 -10.44 -0.67
N ARG A 35 -2.79 -11.05 -0.84
CA ARG A 35 -2.99 -12.47 -0.56
C ARG A 35 -2.41 -13.40 -1.62
N GLU A 36 -2.05 -12.87 -2.77
CA GLU A 36 -1.43 -13.66 -3.82
C GLU A 36 -0.03 -14.11 -3.39
N ARG A 37 0.32 -15.34 -3.78
CA ARG A 37 1.63 -15.89 -3.45
C ARG A 37 2.65 -15.56 -4.53
N GLY A 38 3.91 -15.60 -4.15
CA GLY A 38 5.01 -15.42 -5.11
C GLY A 38 5.26 -13.99 -5.51
N ILE A 39 4.82 -13.02 -4.72
CA ILE A 39 5.09 -11.61 -4.99
C ILE A 39 6.57 -11.34 -4.75
N SER A 40 7.28 -10.92 -5.80
CA SER A 40 8.69 -10.55 -5.71
C SER A 40 8.83 -9.06 -5.92
N LEU A 41 9.54 -8.39 -5.02
CA LEU A 41 9.79 -6.95 -5.13
C LEU A 41 11.01 -6.62 -5.98
N ALA A 42 11.86 -7.61 -6.27
CA ALA A 42 13.16 -7.38 -6.89
C ALA A 42 13.07 -6.68 -8.24
N GLU A 43 12.03 -6.97 -9.03
CA GLU A 43 11.90 -6.44 -10.39
C GLU A 43 11.16 -5.10 -10.47
N TYR A 44 10.69 -4.57 -9.34
CA TYR A 44 9.92 -3.32 -9.32
C TYR A 44 10.75 -2.17 -8.77
N ASP A 45 10.70 -1.03 -9.46
CA ASP A 45 11.37 0.20 -9.03
C ASP A 45 10.49 1.02 -8.11
N THR A 46 9.18 0.93 -8.32
CA THR A 46 8.17 1.67 -7.57
C THR A 46 7.16 0.70 -7.00
N VAL A 47 6.80 0.88 -5.74
CA VAL A 47 5.78 0.07 -5.07
C VAL A 47 4.77 0.99 -4.42
N ILE A 48 3.50 0.77 -4.74
CA ILE A 48 2.39 1.48 -4.11
C ILE A 48 1.62 0.46 -3.28
N ILE A 49 1.45 0.74 -2.00
CA ILE A 49 0.77 -0.16 -1.07
C ILE A 49 -0.51 0.51 -0.58
N GLY A 50 -1.63 -0.15 -0.82
CA GLY A 50 -2.93 0.29 -0.36
C GLY A 50 -3.55 -0.73 0.58
N SER A 51 -4.14 -0.25 1.66
CA SER A 51 -4.80 -1.10 2.64
C SER A 51 -6.14 -0.53 3.07
N CYS A 52 -7.05 -1.40 3.43
CA CYS A 52 -8.25 -1.01 4.13
C CYS A 52 -7.97 -0.94 5.63
N VAL A 53 -8.64 0.01 6.30
CA VAL A 53 -8.65 0.11 7.75
C VAL A 53 -10.08 -0.14 8.20
N TYR A 54 -10.27 -1.17 9.02
CA TYR A 54 -11.58 -1.54 9.52
C TYR A 54 -11.50 -1.72 11.03
N MET A 55 -12.41 -1.09 11.74
CA MET A 55 -12.43 -1.15 13.21
C MET A 55 -11.06 -0.75 13.81
N PHE A 56 -10.45 0.30 13.26
CA PHE A 56 -9.15 0.83 13.69
C PHE A 56 -7.99 -0.14 13.52
N LYS A 57 -8.14 -1.13 12.61
CA LYS A 57 -7.08 -2.11 12.35
C LYS A 57 -6.70 -2.12 10.90
N LEU A 58 -5.41 -2.13 10.65
CA LEU A 58 -4.84 -2.35 9.31
C LEU A 58 -5.07 -3.80 8.91
N ASP A 59 -5.22 -4.05 7.62
CA ASP A 59 -5.34 -5.42 7.13
C ASP A 59 -4.13 -6.24 7.56
N LYS A 60 -4.37 -7.43 8.11
CA LYS A 60 -3.31 -8.27 8.67
C LYS A 60 -2.31 -8.75 7.62
N HIS A 61 -2.75 -8.96 6.38
CA HIS A 61 -1.86 -9.42 5.30
C HIS A 61 -0.90 -8.31 4.88
N ILE A 62 -1.38 -7.06 4.82
CA ILE A 62 -0.53 -5.89 4.57
C ILE A 62 0.46 -5.71 5.71
N LYS A 63 -0.01 -5.80 6.95
CA LYS A 63 0.85 -5.66 8.12
C LYS A 63 1.98 -6.68 8.10
N HIS A 64 1.65 -7.93 7.80
CA HIS A 64 2.63 -9.01 7.70
C HIS A 64 3.62 -8.79 6.56
N PHE A 65 3.12 -8.38 5.40
CA PHE A 65 3.94 -8.08 4.24
C PHE A 65 4.94 -6.95 4.54
N LEU A 66 4.50 -5.90 5.20
CA LEU A 66 5.36 -4.77 5.56
C LEU A 66 6.50 -5.21 6.49
N ARG A 67 6.19 -6.04 7.49
CA ARG A 67 7.21 -6.54 8.40
C ARG A 67 8.28 -7.36 7.70
N ARG A 68 7.86 -8.20 6.76
CA ARG A 68 8.78 -9.10 6.06
C ARG A 68 9.62 -8.39 5.02
N ASN A 69 9.12 -7.28 4.47
CA ASN A 69 9.72 -6.66 3.29
C ASN A 69 10.16 -5.20 3.51
N GLU A 70 10.18 -4.72 4.74
CA GLU A 70 10.50 -3.32 5.02
C GLU A 70 11.84 -2.89 4.41
N LYS A 71 12.88 -3.70 4.58
CA LYS A 71 14.20 -3.38 4.04
C LYS A 71 14.20 -3.31 2.52
N ALA A 72 13.48 -4.22 1.87
CA ALA A 72 13.38 -4.22 0.41
C ALA A 72 12.62 -2.99 -0.09
N LEU A 73 11.63 -2.53 0.66
CA LEU A 73 10.85 -1.35 0.29
C LEU A 73 11.65 -0.05 0.44
N MET A 74 12.55 0.00 1.40
CA MET A 74 13.34 1.21 1.69
C MET A 74 14.20 1.67 0.53
N GLY A 75 14.57 0.79 -0.37
CA GLY A 75 15.37 1.13 -1.55
C GLY A 75 14.55 1.51 -2.77
N LYS A 76 13.23 1.57 -2.66
CA LYS A 76 12.35 1.79 -3.80
C LYS A 76 11.56 3.09 -3.64
N ARG A 77 11.02 3.60 -4.77
CA ARG A 77 10.05 4.68 -4.70
C ARG A 77 8.76 4.12 -4.13
N LEU A 78 8.29 4.69 -3.04
CA LEU A 78 7.19 4.12 -2.25
C LEU A 78 6.01 5.08 -2.20
N GLY A 79 4.81 4.52 -2.44
CA GLY A 79 3.55 5.22 -2.22
C GLY A 79 2.69 4.43 -1.24
N LEU A 80 2.01 5.13 -0.36
CA LEU A 80 1.16 4.52 0.65
C LEU A 80 -0.22 5.17 0.63
N TYR A 81 -1.29 4.36 0.67
CA TYR A 81 -2.62 4.91 0.85
C TYR A 81 -3.48 4.00 1.73
N LEU A 82 -4.44 4.62 2.40
CA LEU A 82 -5.39 3.92 3.27
C LEU A 82 -6.82 4.27 2.85
N CYS A 83 -7.68 3.26 2.84
CA CYS A 83 -9.12 3.44 2.68
C CYS A 83 -9.78 3.12 4.01
N CYS A 84 -10.43 4.10 4.62
CA CYS A 84 -11.02 3.95 5.95
C CYS A 84 -12.54 3.83 5.85
N TYR A 85 -13.08 2.82 6.52
CA TYR A 85 -14.52 2.59 6.54
C TYR A 85 -15.19 3.15 7.79
N THR A 86 -14.40 3.56 8.76
CA THR A 86 -14.91 4.20 9.97
C THR A 86 -14.36 5.61 10.05
N THR A 87 -15.24 6.58 10.15
CA THR A 87 -14.91 7.99 10.33
C THR A 87 -15.74 8.51 11.50
N PRO A 88 -15.32 9.56 12.19
CA PRO A 88 -14.14 10.40 12.05
C PRO A 88 -12.93 9.81 12.78
N GLY A 89 -11.81 10.51 12.76
CA GLY A 89 -10.64 10.14 13.55
C GLY A 89 -9.54 9.45 12.78
N THR A 90 -9.34 9.85 11.52
CA THR A 90 -8.25 9.29 10.70
C THR A 90 -6.91 9.97 10.96
N GLU A 91 -6.86 10.99 11.81
CA GLU A 91 -5.60 11.65 12.15
C GLU A 91 -4.64 10.65 12.77
N GLY A 92 -3.40 10.66 12.31
CA GLY A 92 -2.37 9.80 12.85
C GLY A 92 -2.43 8.36 12.38
N TYR A 93 -3.35 8.00 11.48
CA TYR A 93 -3.44 6.62 10.99
C TYR A 93 -2.17 6.19 10.25
N LEU A 94 -1.60 7.07 9.43
CA LEU A 94 -0.35 6.74 8.73
C LEU A 94 0.76 6.46 9.73
N GLU A 95 0.91 7.30 10.74
CA GLU A 95 1.94 7.16 11.77
C GLU A 95 1.68 5.96 12.67
N HIS A 96 0.43 5.55 12.82
CA HIS A 96 0.07 4.40 13.65
C HIS A 96 0.35 3.08 12.93
N PHE A 97 0.06 3.00 11.64
CA PHE A 97 0.12 1.74 10.89
C PHE A 97 1.42 1.51 10.16
N PHE A 98 2.17 2.57 9.84
CA PHE A 98 3.43 2.44 9.12
C PHE A 98 4.59 2.90 9.99
N SER A 99 5.75 2.25 9.84
CA SER A 99 6.93 2.63 10.61
C SER A 99 7.40 4.03 10.22
N PRO A 100 8.07 4.76 11.15
CA PRO A 100 8.65 6.07 10.82
C PRO A 100 9.62 6.01 9.63
N GLU A 101 10.34 4.91 9.51
CA GLU A 101 11.30 4.71 8.42
C GLU A 101 10.59 4.64 7.06
N LEU A 102 9.49 3.88 6.97
CA LEU A 102 8.71 3.78 5.74
C LEU A 102 8.04 5.10 5.40
N LEU A 103 7.50 5.81 6.39
CA LEU A 103 6.86 7.10 6.14
C LEU A 103 7.85 8.15 5.66
N ALA A 104 9.07 8.15 6.21
CA ALA A 104 10.12 9.08 5.79
C ALA A 104 10.55 8.81 4.35
N ASP A 105 10.57 7.53 3.94
CA ASP A 105 10.99 7.12 2.60
C ASP A 105 9.88 7.26 1.56
N ALA A 106 8.62 7.35 1.98
CA ALA A 106 7.49 7.38 1.06
C ALA A 106 7.45 8.66 0.23
N ALA A 107 7.42 8.51 -1.09
CA ALA A 107 7.30 9.62 -2.02
C ALA A 107 5.88 10.20 -2.04
N ALA A 108 4.87 9.37 -1.74
CA ALA A 108 3.47 9.79 -1.67
C ALA A 108 2.75 9.00 -0.59
N LYS A 109 1.86 9.66 0.14
CA LYS A 109 1.06 9.01 1.19
C LYS A 109 -0.24 9.78 1.39
N ASP A 110 -1.35 9.06 1.54
CA ASP A 110 -2.66 9.67 1.69
C ASP A 110 -3.65 8.73 2.39
N ILE A 111 -4.71 9.33 2.91
CA ILE A 111 -5.86 8.63 3.48
C ILE A 111 -7.08 9.01 2.65
N LEU A 112 -7.71 8.01 2.10
CA LEU A 112 -8.83 8.20 1.18
C LEU A 112 -10.17 7.80 1.78
#